data_cf8b583395ab06d80636498966e37fd4
#
_entry.id   cf8b583395ab06d80636498966e37fd4
#
_cell.length_a   1.000
_cell.length_b   1.000
_cell.length_c   1.000
_cell.angle_alpha   90.00
_cell.angle_beta   90.00
_cell.angle_gamma   90.00
#
_symmetry.space_group_name_H-M   'P 1'
#
loop_
_entity.id
_entity.type
_entity.pdbx_description
1 polymer ?
#
loop_
_entity_poly.entity_id
_entity_poly.type
_entity_poly.pdbx_seq_one_letter_code
_entity_poly.pdbx_strand_id
1 'polypeptide(L)'
;MSSATARPWWRRWFGSRSERAAARFLKRQGFRIVARNYSCPLGELDLIAVDGRCIVFVEVRSTEAGDLLRPAASVDDAKQRRLGRLALHFLQKKRLLDQAARFDVLTVSWPADQAEPAIEHHRNAFEVAGRFQMFS
;
A
#
# COMPACT_ATOMS: atom_id res chain seq x y z
N MET A 1 -14.09 -22.84 -3.61
CA MET A 1 -13.15 -22.54 -3.03
C MET A 1 -12.55 -21.27 -3.34
N SER A 2 -12.18 -20.66 -2.47
CA SER A 2 -11.72 -19.35 -2.63
C SER A 2 -10.36 -19.25 -3.27
N SER A 3 -9.89 -20.33 -3.84
CA SER A 3 -8.59 -20.27 -4.44
C SER A 3 -8.51 -19.23 -5.52
N ALA A 4 -9.63 -18.92 -6.15
CA ALA A 4 -9.63 -17.88 -7.18
C ALA A 4 -9.26 -16.52 -6.61
N THR A 5 -9.49 -16.28 -5.33
CA THR A 5 -9.17 -15.01 -4.71
C THR A 5 -7.91 -15.08 -3.87
N ALA A 6 -7.37 -16.25 -3.66
CA ALA A 6 -6.19 -16.38 -2.85
C ALA A 6 -4.95 -16.26 -3.73
N ARG A 7 -3.96 -15.55 -3.25
CA ARG A 7 -2.68 -15.51 -3.92
C ARG A 7 -1.99 -16.85 -3.78
N PRO A 8 -1.39 -17.38 -4.85
CA PRO A 8 -0.55 -18.56 -4.71
C PRO A 8 0.58 -18.26 -3.73
N TRP A 9 1.03 -19.27 -3.03
CA TRP A 9 2.08 -19.09 -2.03
C TRP A 9 3.35 -18.48 -2.62
N TRP A 10 3.70 -18.83 -3.87
CA TRP A 10 4.88 -18.30 -4.52
C TRP A 10 4.72 -16.79 -4.80
N ARG A 11 3.51 -16.34 -5.09
CA ARG A 11 3.28 -14.91 -5.27
C ARG A 11 3.46 -14.14 -3.97
N ARG A 12 3.12 -14.76 -2.86
CA ARG A 12 3.37 -14.14 -1.58
C ARG A 12 4.85 -13.94 -1.34
N TRP A 13 5.65 -14.92 -1.75
CA TRP A 13 7.10 -14.80 -1.60
C TRP A 13 7.62 -13.61 -2.39
N PHE A 14 7.21 -13.46 -3.65
CA PHE A 14 7.68 -12.35 -4.45
C PHE A 14 7.15 -11.01 -3.94
N GLY A 15 5.86 -10.95 -3.62
CA GLY A 15 5.29 -9.76 -3.03
C GLY A 15 5.96 -9.38 -1.73
N SER A 16 6.32 -10.39 -0.92
CA SER A 16 6.98 -10.14 0.36
C SER A 16 8.30 -9.43 0.23
N ARG A 17 9.08 -9.71 -0.80
CA ARG A 17 10.37 -9.05 -0.98
C ARG A 17 10.21 -7.54 -1.11
N SER A 18 9.32 -7.13 -1.98
CA SER A 18 9.05 -5.71 -2.18
C SER A 18 8.39 -5.08 -0.96
N GLU A 19 7.48 -5.81 -0.32
CA GLU A 19 6.82 -5.30 0.88
C GLU A 19 7.79 -5.15 2.03
N ARG A 20 8.73 -6.08 2.19
CA ARG A 20 9.75 -5.94 3.23
C ARG A 20 10.66 -4.76 2.96
N ALA A 21 11.04 -4.56 1.69
CA ALA A 21 11.85 -3.41 1.32
C ALA A 21 11.12 -2.11 1.58
N ALA A 22 9.82 -2.08 1.23
CA ALA A 22 8.99 -0.92 1.46
C ALA A 22 8.85 -0.62 2.95
N ALA A 23 8.61 -1.65 3.75
CA ALA A 23 8.48 -1.45 5.20
C ALA A 23 9.77 -0.92 5.82
N ARG A 24 10.92 -1.44 5.41
CA ARG A 24 12.20 -0.93 5.90
C ARG A 24 12.41 0.52 5.52
N PHE A 25 12.07 0.85 4.27
CA PHE A 25 12.18 2.21 3.78
C PHE A 25 11.35 3.16 4.64
N LEU A 26 10.09 2.80 4.88
CA LEU A 26 9.19 3.64 5.67
C LEU A 26 9.68 3.80 7.11
N LYS A 27 10.21 2.74 7.70
CA LYS A 27 10.75 2.82 9.06
C LYS A 27 11.90 3.80 9.13
N ARG A 28 12.76 3.80 8.12
CA ARG A 28 13.87 4.76 8.08
C ARG A 28 13.40 6.20 7.93
N GLN A 29 12.21 6.37 7.34
CA GLN A 29 11.60 7.69 7.21
C GLN A 29 10.86 8.11 8.48
N GLY A 30 10.81 7.27 9.50
CA GLY A 30 10.14 7.58 10.74
C GLY A 30 8.72 7.07 10.85
N PHE A 31 8.24 6.33 9.87
CA PHE A 31 6.91 5.74 9.92
C PHE A 31 6.91 4.52 10.84
N ARG A 32 5.80 4.28 11.49
CA ARG A 32 5.61 3.07 12.27
C ARG A 32 4.66 2.15 11.50
N ILE A 33 5.08 0.91 11.24
CA ILE A 33 4.27 -0.06 10.54
C ILE A 33 3.30 -0.70 11.54
N VAL A 34 2.01 -0.64 11.26
CA VAL A 34 1.00 -1.20 12.17
C VAL A 34 0.35 -2.46 11.62
N ALA A 35 0.38 -2.67 10.30
CA ALA A 35 -0.15 -3.90 9.73
C ALA A 35 0.49 -4.16 8.38
N ARG A 36 0.63 -5.43 8.05
CA ARG A 36 1.09 -5.88 6.74
C ARG A 36 0.06 -6.85 6.18
N ASN A 37 -0.20 -6.74 4.89
CA ASN A 37 -1.11 -7.66 4.21
C ASN A 37 -2.44 -7.77 4.92
N TYR A 38 -3.01 -6.63 5.27
CA TYR A 38 -4.32 -6.59 5.90
C TYR A 38 -5.35 -7.10 4.91
N SER A 39 -6.09 -8.13 5.29
CA SER A 39 -7.02 -8.80 4.39
C SER A 39 -8.41 -8.82 5.00
N CYS A 40 -9.42 -8.67 4.16
CA CYS A 40 -10.81 -8.79 4.54
C CYS A 40 -11.59 -9.21 3.29
N PRO A 41 -12.91 -9.47 3.39
CA PRO A 41 -13.66 -9.89 2.20
C PRO A 41 -13.59 -8.92 1.02
N LEU A 42 -13.29 -7.65 1.27
CA LEU A 42 -13.20 -6.66 0.20
C LEU A 42 -11.88 -6.70 -0.55
N GLY A 43 -10.86 -7.33 0.00
CA GLY A 43 -9.55 -7.39 -0.63
C GLY A 43 -8.41 -7.26 0.37
N GLU A 44 -7.29 -6.73 -0.09
CA GLU A 44 -6.06 -6.70 0.70
C GLU A 44 -5.37 -5.34 0.59
N LEU A 45 -4.85 -4.86 1.72
CA LEU A 45 -4.01 -3.66 1.77
C LEU A 45 -2.58 -4.11 2.05
N ASP A 46 -1.63 -3.57 1.30
CA ASP A 46 -0.24 -4.02 1.41
C ASP A 46 0.39 -3.66 2.74
N LEU A 47 0.34 -2.39 3.10
CA LEU A 47 0.90 -1.90 4.36
C LEU A 47 -0.01 -0.84 4.94
N ILE A 48 -0.09 -0.82 6.26
CA ILE A 48 -0.73 0.27 6.98
C ILE A 48 0.29 0.79 7.98
N ALA A 49 0.51 2.10 7.95
CA ALA A 49 1.54 2.73 8.76
C ALA A 49 0.99 3.96 9.44
N VAL A 50 1.77 4.52 10.35
CA VAL A 50 1.45 5.77 11.02
C VAL A 50 2.61 6.72 10.81
N ASP A 51 2.29 7.92 10.33
CA ASP A 51 3.23 9.02 10.17
C ASP A 51 2.76 10.13 11.10
N GLY A 52 3.38 10.24 12.26
CA GLY A 52 2.91 11.16 13.28
C GLY A 52 1.53 10.77 13.74
N ARG A 53 0.52 11.56 13.41
CA ARG A 53 -0.87 11.27 13.76
C ARG A 53 -1.71 10.85 12.57
N CYS A 54 -1.07 10.67 11.43
CA CYS A 54 -1.78 10.32 10.21
C CYS A 54 -1.65 8.84 9.94
N ILE A 55 -2.78 8.19 9.68
CA ILE A 55 -2.79 6.78 9.28
C ILE A 55 -2.53 6.75 7.79
N VAL A 56 -1.58 5.95 7.36
CA VAL A 56 -1.16 5.92 5.97
C VAL A 56 -1.39 4.52 5.40
N PHE A 57 -2.23 4.45 4.38
CA PHE A 57 -2.46 3.20 3.66
C PHE A 57 -1.52 3.21 2.47
N VAL A 58 -0.63 2.23 2.40
CA VAL A 58 0.44 2.22 1.42
C VAL A 58 0.23 1.11 0.41
N GLU A 59 0.16 1.51 -0.84
CA GLU A 59 0.12 0.58 -1.97
C GLU A 59 1.56 0.40 -2.45
N VAL A 60 2.03 -0.84 -2.49
CA VAL A 60 3.37 -1.17 -2.93
C VAL A 60 3.32 -1.69 -4.35
N ARG A 61 4.01 -1.02 -5.25
CA ARG A 61 4.09 -1.42 -6.65
C ARG A 61 5.51 -1.84 -6.95
N SER A 62 5.64 -3.03 -7.53
CA SER A 62 6.94 -3.62 -7.78
C SER A 62 7.19 -3.71 -9.26
N THR A 63 8.38 -3.34 -9.70
CA THR A 63 8.78 -3.47 -11.09
C THR A 63 10.13 -4.19 -11.17
N GLU A 64 10.34 -4.86 -12.29
CA GLU A 64 11.59 -5.55 -12.54
C GLU A 64 12.36 -4.83 -13.63
N ALA A 65 13.63 -5.13 -13.74
CA ALA A 65 14.45 -4.55 -14.80
C ALA A 65 13.83 -4.85 -16.17
N GLY A 66 13.75 -3.83 -16.99
CA GLY A 66 13.18 -3.97 -18.32
C GLY A 66 11.69 -3.67 -18.41
N ASP A 67 11.02 -3.54 -17.28
CA ASP A 67 9.62 -3.17 -17.31
C ASP A 67 9.46 -1.73 -17.81
N LEU A 68 8.43 -1.49 -18.59
CA LEU A 68 8.08 -0.13 -18.93
C LEU A 68 7.47 0.52 -17.73
N LEU A 69 8.00 1.68 -17.36
CA LEU A 69 7.52 2.38 -16.19
C LEU A 69 6.21 3.09 -16.52
N ARG A 70 5.18 2.74 -15.79
CA ARG A 70 4.00 3.56 -15.73
C ARG A 70 4.22 4.62 -14.68
N PRO A 71 3.47 5.73 -14.76
CA PRO A 71 3.57 6.71 -13.69
C PRO A 71 3.37 6.00 -12.36
N ALA A 72 4.32 6.18 -11.45
CA ALA A 72 4.38 5.41 -10.24
C ALA A 72 3.13 5.56 -9.38
N ALA A 73 2.61 6.76 -9.31
CA ALA A 73 1.44 7.05 -8.50
C ALA A 73 0.13 6.80 -9.23
N SER A 74 0.20 6.26 -10.46
CA SER A 74 -1.01 6.08 -11.26
C SER A 74 -1.77 4.85 -10.77
N VAL A 75 -2.91 5.09 -10.18
CA VAL A 75 -3.82 4.05 -9.71
C VAL A 75 -5.17 4.37 -10.32
N ASP A 76 -5.75 3.43 -11.06
CA ASP A 76 -6.98 3.73 -11.75
C ASP A 76 -8.16 3.91 -10.79
N ASP A 77 -9.25 4.49 -11.29
CA ASP A 77 -10.37 4.87 -10.45
C ASP A 77 -11.01 3.68 -9.74
N ALA A 78 -11.11 2.56 -10.41
CA ALA A 78 -11.71 1.37 -9.82
C ALA A 78 -10.88 0.89 -8.64
N LYS A 79 -9.56 0.88 -8.80
CA LYS A 79 -8.67 0.47 -7.72
C LYS A 79 -8.69 1.48 -6.57
N GLN A 80 -8.75 2.77 -6.88
CA GLN A 80 -8.86 3.79 -5.85
C GLN A 80 -10.11 3.58 -5.01
N ARG A 81 -11.24 3.30 -5.65
CA ARG A 81 -12.48 3.07 -4.93
C ARG A 81 -12.39 1.83 -4.06
N ARG A 82 -11.78 0.76 -4.58
CA ARG A 82 -11.63 -0.47 -3.79
C ARG A 82 -10.72 -0.25 -2.59
N LEU A 83 -9.60 0.45 -2.79
CA LEU A 83 -8.71 0.79 -1.68
C LEU A 83 -9.40 1.66 -0.65
N GLY A 84 -10.23 2.59 -1.11
CA GLY A 84 -11.00 3.43 -0.21
C GLY A 84 -11.93 2.64 0.67
N ARG A 85 -12.64 1.65 0.10
CA ARG A 85 -13.53 0.80 0.88
C ARG A 85 -12.77 -0.05 1.87
N LEU A 86 -11.60 -0.57 1.47
CA LEU A 86 -10.74 -1.34 2.36
C LEU A 86 -10.27 -0.51 3.54
N ALA A 87 -9.85 0.71 3.25
CA ALA A 87 -9.38 1.61 4.29
C ALA A 87 -10.49 1.97 5.27
N LEU A 88 -11.69 2.24 4.74
CA LEU A 88 -12.83 2.52 5.61
C LEU A 88 -13.16 1.33 6.49
N HIS A 89 -13.10 0.12 5.93
CA HIS A 89 -13.34 -1.08 6.71
C HIS A 89 -12.36 -1.18 7.87
N PHE A 90 -11.08 -0.93 7.60
CA PHE A 90 -10.06 -0.96 8.64
C PHE A 90 -10.32 0.11 9.71
N LEU A 91 -10.60 1.33 9.28
CA LEU A 91 -10.81 2.44 10.21
C LEU A 91 -12.05 2.21 11.08
N GLN A 92 -13.12 1.67 10.50
CA GLN A 92 -14.32 1.36 11.28
C GLN A 92 -14.04 0.26 12.28
N LYS A 93 -13.37 -0.79 11.84
CA LYS A 93 -13.10 -1.92 12.71
C LYS A 93 -12.21 -1.54 13.88
N LYS A 94 -11.28 -0.64 13.67
CA LYS A 94 -10.35 -0.18 14.71
C LYS A 94 -10.84 1.06 15.44
N ARG A 95 -12.01 1.57 15.09
CA ARG A 95 -12.60 2.78 15.70
C ARG A 95 -11.70 3.99 15.53
N LEU A 96 -11.23 4.17 14.29
CA LEU A 96 -10.28 5.23 13.96
C LEU A 96 -10.82 6.18 12.91
N LEU A 97 -12.15 6.23 12.74
CA LEU A 97 -12.76 7.06 11.69
C LEU A 97 -12.53 8.55 11.88
N ASP A 98 -12.20 8.98 13.09
CA ASP A 98 -11.95 10.38 13.37
C ASP A 98 -10.48 10.77 13.21
N GLN A 99 -9.63 9.84 12.79
CA GLN A 99 -8.22 10.12 12.61
C GLN A 99 -7.93 10.56 11.19
N ALA A 100 -6.92 11.39 11.02
CA ALA A 100 -6.47 11.76 9.69
C ALA A 100 -5.90 10.52 8.99
N ALA A 101 -6.14 10.42 7.71
CA ALA A 101 -5.67 9.28 6.93
C ALA A 101 -5.36 9.73 5.50
N ARG A 102 -4.45 9.02 4.88
CA ARG A 102 -4.11 9.29 3.48
C ARG A 102 -3.62 8.01 2.81
N PHE A 103 -3.52 8.07 1.48
CA PHE A 103 -2.99 6.97 0.67
C PHE A 103 -1.66 7.36 0.08
N ASP A 104 -0.66 6.52 0.28
CA ASP A 104 0.65 6.69 -0.32
C ASP A 104 0.93 5.54 -1.26
N VAL A 105 1.78 5.77 -2.26
CA VAL A 105 2.24 4.71 -3.16
C VAL A 105 3.76 4.64 -3.06
N LEU A 106 4.27 3.43 -2.88
CA LEU A 106 5.70 3.18 -2.96
C LEU A 106 5.98 2.34 -4.20
N THR A 107 6.87 2.83 -5.05
CA THR A 107 7.34 2.05 -6.19
C THR A 107 8.68 1.43 -5.84
N VAL A 108 8.76 0.12 -5.95
CA VAL A 108 9.97 -0.63 -5.63
C VAL A 108 10.49 -1.22 -6.93
N SER A 109 11.62 -0.72 -7.40
CA SER A 109 12.19 -1.14 -8.68
C SER A 109 13.43 -2.00 -8.43
N TRP A 110 13.43 -3.21 -9.00
CA TRP A 110 14.51 -4.16 -8.79
C TRP A 110 15.41 -4.20 -10.02
N PRO A 111 16.67 -3.74 -9.91
CA PRO A 111 17.61 -3.88 -11.00
C PRO A 111 17.97 -5.34 -11.25
N ALA A 112 18.40 -5.64 -12.47
CA ALA A 112 18.69 -7.03 -12.85
C ALA A 112 19.83 -7.65 -12.03
N ASP A 113 20.80 -6.85 -11.66
CA ASP A 113 22.03 -7.37 -11.07
C ASP A 113 22.28 -6.90 -9.65
N GLN A 114 21.27 -6.37 -8.98
CA GLN A 114 21.47 -5.81 -7.66
C GLN A 114 20.54 -6.36 -6.62
N ALA A 115 21.05 -6.41 -5.41
CA ALA A 115 20.26 -6.84 -4.27
C ALA A 115 19.36 -5.73 -3.73
N GLU A 116 19.76 -4.47 -3.94
CA GLU A 116 19.01 -3.35 -3.37
C GLU A 116 18.08 -2.73 -4.38
N PRO A 117 16.82 -2.51 -4.03
CA PRO A 117 15.89 -1.87 -4.95
C PRO A 117 15.99 -0.36 -4.86
N ALA A 118 15.52 0.32 -5.90
CA ALA A 118 15.30 1.76 -5.87
C ALA A 118 13.83 1.98 -5.45
N ILE A 119 13.62 2.87 -4.50
CA ILE A 119 12.27 3.11 -3.97
C ILE A 119 11.90 4.57 -4.14
N GLU A 120 10.72 4.81 -4.72
CA GLU A 120 10.13 6.13 -4.80
C GLU A 120 8.89 6.18 -3.94
N HIS A 121 8.76 7.24 -3.16
CA HIS A 121 7.63 7.41 -2.25
C HIS A 121 6.74 8.56 -2.76
N HIS A 122 5.52 8.25 -3.07
CA HIS A 122 4.53 9.23 -3.52
C HIS A 122 3.53 9.43 -2.41
N ARG A 123 3.70 10.49 -1.65
CA ARG A 123 2.83 10.79 -0.52
C ARG A 123 1.53 11.36 -1.02
N ASN A 124 0.45 10.97 -0.35
CA ASN A 124 -0.89 11.46 -0.69
C ASN A 124 -1.16 11.33 -2.18
N ALA A 125 -0.94 10.12 -2.68
CA ALA A 125 -0.93 9.87 -4.12
C ALA A 125 -2.29 10.06 -4.76
N PHE A 126 -3.37 9.85 -4.03
CA PHE A 126 -4.72 10.09 -4.51
C PHE A 126 -5.65 10.28 -3.33
N GLU A 127 -6.79 10.89 -3.61
CA GLU A 127 -7.83 11.08 -2.62
C GLU A 127 -9.06 10.32 -3.04
N VAL A 128 -9.76 9.78 -2.05
CA VAL A 128 -10.98 9.04 -2.30
C VAL A 128 -12.15 9.92 -1.89
N ALA A 129 -13.13 10.03 -2.77
CA ALA A 129 -14.30 10.85 -2.51
C ALA A 129 -15.05 10.33 -1.29
N GLY A 130 -15.82 11.23 -0.68
CA GLY A 130 -16.67 10.89 0.43
C GLY A 130 -16.00 11.12 1.75
N ARG A 131 -16.18 10.14 2.64
CA ARG A 131 -15.79 10.31 4.03
C ARG A 131 -14.31 10.58 4.21
N PHE A 132 -13.49 10.00 3.35
CA PHE A 132 -12.05 10.12 3.46
C PHE A 132 -11.59 11.55 3.31
N GLN A 133 -12.28 12.32 2.51
CA GLN A 133 -11.88 13.70 2.29
C GLN A 133 -12.02 14.54 3.56
N MET A 134 -12.86 14.10 4.46
CA MET A 134 -13.07 14.84 5.70
C MET A 134 -11.90 14.70 6.66
N PHE A 135 -11.07 13.70 6.46
CA PHE A 135 -10.00 13.40 7.40
C PHE A 135 -8.59 13.61 6.81
N SER A 136 -8.51 13.90 5.54
CA SER A 136 -7.20 14.07 4.89
C SER A 136 -6.69 15.51 4.89
#